data_31ba8335f731ab7082ecaf172600bfe3
#
_entry.id   31ba8335f731ab7082ecaf172600bfe3
#
_cell.length_a   1.000
_cell.length_b   1.000
_cell.length_c   1.000
_cell.angle_alpha   90.00
_cell.angle_beta   90.00
_cell.angle_gamma   90.00
#
_symmetry.space_group_name_H-M   'P 1'
#
loop_
_entity.id
_entity.type
_entity.pdbx_description
1 polymer ?
#
loop_
_entity_poly.entity_id
_entity_poly.type
_entity_poly.pdbx_seq_one_letter_code
_entity_poly.pdbx_strand_id
1 'polypeptide(L)'
;MKLSKLYSNDSRFHNMTFNSGLNVVLGKVVHRDEEQKDSHNLGKSTLVDLLDFMMLKDIDKYHIFKKYSTLFKEHIFYLEIVLNSGKYLTIRRSVAEPTKISFKSSETSQTCSENTQWDETNLAIKNAKIYFNSLLSFDVLPNWLYRKTVSFFLRTQKDYINVFQLKKFISGKHKEWKPAVFELLGYNSDFLKQKFALDDELDEVKVKSESISTEMSVGPDDYDKVKSILDLRTGERDEMQKRIDAFSFFAEDQRISQNLVDEIESSISELNTREYTLSFDLDRIKASIENLPTFEIEQLKQIYEEVKIHFPDNLAHSFEDIQKFNVQVTKERNQYLQEQSNEVEQELRSVRLRLQELDKKRNEALSVLQDRDSFHKFKEYQKKLAQLEGDVTHLEMQLKNVDLVSSLTDDIERIQQKQKDISKEIAFQLKNQDGDVPLSIKRHFNEIFRTIFGVSALLYVRPNKTGNVEFLTEVAPDENAEATAEGYGNTYYKMLCVAFDLAILATYSQNNFFRFVYHDGVFEGLDNRKKELFIKVARDYCHRYGLQYIFSSIEDDIPQTIMSGFTDKERFLTLSDQDDSGKLFGFSF
;
A
#
# COMPACT_ATOMS: atom_id res chain seq x y z
N MET A 1 13.42 21.86 -12.84
CA MET A 1 12.59 23.03 -12.47
C MET A 1 13.09 23.66 -11.18
N LYS A 2 12.86 24.99 -10.97
CA LYS A 2 13.16 25.73 -9.73
C LYS A 2 11.92 26.47 -9.24
N LEU A 3 11.87 26.81 -7.95
CA LEU A 3 10.85 27.71 -7.41
C LEU A 3 11.20 29.15 -7.78
N SER A 4 10.20 29.97 -8.10
CA SER A 4 10.36 31.39 -8.42
C SER A 4 9.70 32.27 -7.36
N LYS A 5 8.38 32.17 -7.20
CA LYS A 5 7.62 32.97 -6.23
C LYS A 5 6.56 32.12 -5.55
N LEU A 6 6.29 32.43 -4.29
CA LEU A 6 5.15 31.93 -3.54
C LEU A 6 4.43 33.11 -2.89
N TYR A 7 3.14 33.28 -3.18
CA TYR A 7 2.35 34.40 -2.68
C TYR A 7 0.88 34.03 -2.52
N SER A 8 0.13 34.88 -1.85
CA SER A 8 -1.28 34.67 -1.56
C SER A 8 -2.11 35.90 -1.94
N ASN A 9 -3.44 35.71 -2.07
CA ASN A 9 -4.40 36.83 -2.13
C ASN A 9 -4.54 37.56 -0.80
N ASP A 10 -4.16 36.93 0.33
CA ASP A 10 -4.17 37.58 1.65
C ASP A 10 -2.89 38.39 1.84
N SER A 11 -3.03 39.71 2.06
CA SER A 11 -1.90 40.62 2.23
C SER A 11 -1.09 40.40 3.51
N ARG A 12 -1.62 39.63 4.48
CA ARG A 12 -0.89 39.24 5.70
C ARG A 12 0.14 38.17 5.46
N PHE A 13 -0.03 37.36 4.39
CA PHE A 13 0.90 36.32 4.04
C PHE A 13 2.25 36.89 3.59
N HIS A 14 3.33 36.36 4.09
CA HIS A 14 4.68 36.73 3.66
C HIS A 14 4.97 36.23 2.24
N ASN A 15 4.77 37.07 1.24
CA ASN A 15 5.10 36.77 -0.15
C ASN A 15 6.59 36.56 -0.31
N MET A 16 6.98 35.54 -1.05
CA MET A 16 8.36 35.09 -1.19
C MET A 16 8.83 35.07 -2.63
N THR A 17 10.05 35.53 -2.86
CA THR A 17 10.77 35.38 -4.13
C THR A 17 12.03 34.59 -3.87
N PHE A 18 12.12 33.42 -4.49
CA PHE A 18 13.24 32.50 -4.28
C PHE A 18 14.46 32.92 -5.13
N ASN A 19 15.63 32.90 -4.50
CA ASN A 19 16.90 33.05 -5.18
C ASN A 19 17.27 31.76 -5.96
N SER A 20 17.98 31.88 -7.05
CA SER A 20 18.40 30.73 -7.87
C SER A 20 19.43 29.81 -7.22
N GLY A 21 20.08 30.23 -6.13
CA GLY A 21 21.08 29.47 -5.36
C GLY A 21 20.59 29.15 -3.95
N LEU A 22 21.37 29.57 -2.95
CA LEU A 22 21.06 29.36 -1.53
C LEU A 22 19.92 30.28 -1.07
N ASN A 23 18.96 29.72 -0.30
CA ASN A 23 17.82 30.42 0.29
C ASN A 23 17.68 30.03 1.76
N VAL A 24 17.62 30.98 2.64
CA VAL A 24 17.57 30.79 4.09
C VAL A 24 16.27 31.34 4.66
N VAL A 25 15.51 30.46 5.32
CA VAL A 25 14.34 30.82 6.13
C VAL A 25 14.79 30.94 7.57
N LEU A 26 14.79 32.16 8.10
CA LEU A 26 15.21 32.43 9.47
C LEU A 26 14.00 32.51 10.39
N GLY A 27 14.10 31.85 11.53
CA GLY A 27 13.19 32.05 12.65
C GLY A 27 13.90 32.85 13.73
N LYS A 28 13.45 34.07 14.00
CA LYS A 28 14.00 34.95 15.05
C LYS A 28 13.14 34.85 16.29
N VAL A 29 13.75 34.49 17.42
CA VAL A 29 13.10 34.49 18.74
C VAL A 29 13.41 35.80 19.42
N VAL A 30 12.39 36.63 19.60
CA VAL A 30 12.50 37.95 20.25
C VAL A 30 12.14 37.85 21.73
N HIS A 31 11.11 37.10 22.07
CA HIS A 31 10.61 36.92 23.45
C HIS A 31 11.24 35.68 24.13
N ARG A 32 12.54 35.78 24.47
CA ARG A 32 13.29 34.69 25.08
C ARG A 32 12.87 34.34 26.51
N ASP A 33 12.23 35.29 27.20
CA ASP A 33 11.87 35.18 28.61
C ASP A 33 10.44 34.65 28.85
N GLU A 34 9.66 34.44 27.79
CA GLU A 34 8.29 33.93 27.88
C GLU A 34 8.29 32.41 27.56
N GLU A 35 8.24 31.55 28.60
CA GLU A 35 8.23 30.06 28.46
C GLU A 35 7.13 29.52 27.54
N GLN A 36 6.07 30.30 27.27
CA GLN A 36 4.95 29.91 26.40
C GLN A 36 5.14 30.30 24.93
N LYS A 37 6.15 31.11 24.60
CA LYS A 37 6.47 31.51 23.23
C LYS A 37 7.76 30.80 22.80
N ASP A 38 7.64 29.93 21.84
CA ASP A 38 8.76 29.21 21.27
C ASP A 38 8.87 29.43 19.76
N SER A 39 10.04 29.08 19.22
CA SER A 39 10.31 29.19 17.77
C SER A 39 9.56 28.17 16.93
N HIS A 40 8.78 27.26 17.54
CA HIS A 40 8.11 26.19 16.83
C HIS A 40 6.85 26.65 16.08
N ASN A 41 6.23 27.78 16.50
CA ASN A 41 4.98 28.29 15.93
C ASN A 41 5.14 29.39 14.88
N LEU A 42 6.36 29.64 14.37
CA LEU A 42 6.62 30.68 13.38
C LEU A 42 6.16 30.32 11.95
N GLY A 43 5.95 29.03 11.67
CA GLY A 43 5.51 28.55 10.36
C GLY A 43 6.62 28.04 9.45
N LYS A 44 7.86 27.83 9.95
CA LYS A 44 8.98 27.27 9.16
C LYS A 44 8.65 25.91 8.54
N SER A 45 8.22 24.94 9.35
CA SER A 45 7.81 23.61 8.88
C SER A 45 6.52 23.67 8.06
N THR A 46 5.64 24.61 8.38
CA THR A 46 4.40 24.87 7.65
C THR A 46 4.65 25.33 6.21
N LEU A 47 5.77 26.03 5.96
CA LEU A 47 6.17 26.41 4.61
C LEU A 47 6.46 25.18 3.73
N VAL A 48 7.06 24.12 4.28
CA VAL A 48 7.24 22.85 3.54
C VAL A 48 5.89 22.22 3.19
N ASP A 49 4.97 22.18 4.16
CA ASP A 49 3.61 21.66 3.92
C ASP A 49 2.85 22.49 2.88
N LEU A 50 3.03 23.83 2.89
CA LEU A 50 2.44 24.73 1.90
C LEU A 50 3.05 24.49 0.50
N LEU A 51 4.36 24.33 0.39
CA LEU A 51 5.00 24.00 -0.88
C LEU A 51 4.54 22.62 -1.38
N ASP A 52 4.43 21.62 -0.51
CA ASP A 52 3.90 20.29 -0.89
C ASP A 52 2.42 20.35 -1.30
N PHE A 53 1.62 21.21 -0.62
CA PHE A 53 0.26 21.53 -1.04
C PHE A 53 0.24 22.13 -2.45
N MET A 54 1.08 23.13 -2.72
CA MET A 54 1.17 23.76 -4.03
C MET A 54 1.74 22.83 -5.11
N MET A 55 2.53 21.83 -4.73
CA MET A 55 2.94 20.70 -5.59
C MET A 55 1.85 19.64 -5.73
N LEU A 56 0.60 19.96 -5.44
CA LEU A 56 -0.61 19.15 -5.62
C LEU A 56 -0.67 17.89 -4.74
N LYS A 57 -0.16 17.97 -3.50
CA LYS A 57 -0.44 16.96 -2.48
C LYS A 57 -1.93 16.85 -2.22
N ASP A 58 -2.45 15.63 -2.09
CA ASP A 58 -3.79 15.41 -1.56
C ASP A 58 -3.81 15.79 -0.09
N ILE A 59 -4.84 16.50 0.35
CA ILE A 59 -4.99 16.88 1.76
C ILE A 59 -5.87 15.88 2.49
N ASP A 60 -5.32 15.32 3.55
CA ASP A 60 -6.02 14.47 4.49
C ASP A 60 -6.63 15.28 5.67
N LYS A 61 -7.29 14.59 6.59
CA LYS A 61 -7.92 15.23 7.76
C LYS A 61 -6.92 15.88 8.73
N TYR A 62 -5.64 15.53 8.67
CA TYR A 62 -4.60 16.05 9.55
C TYR A 62 -3.85 17.26 8.93
N HIS A 63 -4.07 17.51 7.65
CA HIS A 63 -3.43 18.65 6.98
C HIS A 63 -3.89 19.96 7.61
N ILE A 64 -2.97 20.94 7.79
CA ILE A 64 -3.24 22.21 8.48
C ILE A 64 -4.46 22.94 7.90
N PHE A 65 -4.61 22.98 6.58
CA PHE A 65 -5.74 23.64 5.91
C PHE A 65 -7.08 22.92 6.12
N LYS A 66 -7.06 21.64 6.47
CA LYS A 66 -8.25 20.89 6.87
C LYS A 66 -8.55 21.11 8.35
N LYS A 67 -7.51 21.05 9.19
CA LYS A 67 -7.62 21.21 10.64
C LYS A 67 -8.10 22.59 11.03
N TYR A 68 -7.57 23.61 10.37
CA TYR A 68 -7.90 25.03 10.61
C TYR A 68 -8.67 25.65 9.44
N SER A 69 -9.61 24.91 8.86
CA SER A 69 -10.32 25.29 7.63
C SER A 69 -11.05 26.63 7.73
N THR A 70 -11.56 26.99 8.90
CA THR A 70 -12.23 28.29 9.13
C THR A 70 -11.30 29.49 8.97
N LEU A 71 -10.04 29.34 9.40
CA LEU A 71 -9.04 30.41 9.32
C LEU A 71 -8.48 30.57 7.90
N PHE A 72 -8.34 29.48 7.17
CA PHE A 72 -7.71 29.48 5.84
C PHE A 72 -8.69 29.47 4.67
N LYS A 73 -10.02 29.47 4.91
CA LYS A 73 -11.03 29.27 3.88
C LYS A 73 -10.89 30.24 2.69
N GLU A 74 -10.59 31.51 2.95
CA GLU A 74 -10.51 32.55 1.93
C GLU A 74 -9.12 32.64 1.27
N HIS A 75 -8.15 31.81 1.71
CA HIS A 75 -6.80 31.85 1.16
C HIS A 75 -6.71 31.14 -0.19
N ILE A 76 -6.11 31.86 -1.13
CA ILE A 76 -5.69 31.36 -2.44
C ILE A 76 -4.19 31.54 -2.53
N PHE A 77 -3.48 30.44 -2.79
CA PHE A 77 -2.04 30.46 -2.95
C PHE A 77 -1.66 30.33 -4.42
N TYR A 78 -0.57 31.00 -4.76
CA TYR A 78 0.03 31.01 -6.08
C TYR A 78 1.49 30.61 -5.96
N LEU A 79 1.89 29.57 -6.69
CA LEU A 79 3.29 29.15 -6.80
C LEU A 79 3.75 29.32 -8.24
N GLU A 80 4.68 30.21 -8.46
CA GLU A 80 5.39 30.34 -9.72
C GLU A 80 6.66 29.51 -9.69
N ILE A 81 6.87 28.70 -10.70
CA ILE A 81 8.07 27.89 -10.90
C ILE A 81 8.72 28.23 -12.24
N VAL A 82 10.04 28.04 -12.32
CA VAL A 82 10.80 28.07 -13.58
C VAL A 82 10.95 26.64 -14.07
N LEU A 83 10.40 26.35 -15.24
CA LEU A 83 10.57 25.06 -15.92
C LEU A 83 12.01 24.90 -16.46
N ASN A 84 12.42 23.69 -16.75
CA ASN A 84 13.75 23.43 -17.36
C ASN A 84 13.87 24.03 -18.77
N SER A 85 12.75 24.29 -19.44
CA SER A 85 12.68 25.03 -20.70
C SER A 85 12.98 26.54 -20.57
N GLY A 86 13.07 27.06 -19.34
CA GLY A 86 13.22 28.49 -19.07
C GLY A 86 11.89 29.26 -18.96
N LYS A 87 10.76 28.65 -19.31
CA LYS A 87 9.43 29.25 -19.15
C LYS A 87 8.98 29.22 -17.70
N TYR A 88 8.05 30.10 -17.37
CA TYR A 88 7.43 30.19 -16.05
C TYR A 88 6.07 29.51 -16.09
N LEU A 89 5.72 28.86 -14.99
CA LEU A 89 4.41 28.25 -14.76
C LEU A 89 3.90 28.68 -13.39
N THR A 90 2.74 29.36 -13.35
CA THR A 90 2.06 29.69 -12.10
C THR A 90 0.92 28.71 -11.85
N ILE A 91 0.92 28.14 -10.66
CA ILE A 91 -0.10 27.22 -10.14
C ILE A 91 -0.95 28.01 -9.15
N ARG A 92 -2.28 28.02 -9.34
CA ARG A 92 -3.24 28.58 -8.39
C ARG A 92 -3.98 27.46 -7.68
N ARG A 93 -4.04 27.51 -6.36
CA ARG A 93 -4.78 26.56 -5.54
C ARG A 93 -5.45 27.25 -4.36
N SER A 94 -6.79 27.11 -4.25
CA SER A 94 -7.57 27.63 -3.14
C SER A 94 -7.67 26.60 -2.00
N VAL A 95 -7.75 27.09 -0.77
CA VAL A 95 -8.01 26.25 0.40
C VAL A 95 -9.49 25.85 0.47
N ALA A 96 -10.41 26.72 0.03
CA ALA A 96 -11.85 26.41 -0.02
C ALA A 96 -12.15 25.25 -0.99
N GLU A 97 -11.49 25.24 -2.15
CA GLU A 97 -11.67 24.22 -3.19
C GLU A 97 -10.32 23.53 -3.54
N PRO A 98 -9.72 22.79 -2.61
CA PRO A 98 -8.32 22.32 -2.73
C PRO A 98 -8.12 21.27 -3.82
N THR A 99 -9.20 20.78 -4.41
CA THR A 99 -9.18 19.80 -5.52
C THR A 99 -9.29 20.44 -6.90
N LYS A 100 -9.46 21.77 -6.96
CA LYS A 100 -9.55 22.56 -8.20
C LYS A 100 -8.29 23.38 -8.39
N ILE A 101 -7.59 23.15 -9.49
CA ILE A 101 -6.27 23.73 -9.77
C ILE A 101 -6.33 24.52 -11.07
N SER A 102 -5.70 25.68 -11.11
CA SER A 102 -5.54 26.45 -12.35
C SER A 102 -4.06 26.68 -12.65
N PHE A 103 -3.74 26.76 -13.94
CA PHE A 103 -2.37 26.92 -14.43
C PHE A 103 -2.26 28.08 -15.40
N LYS A 104 -1.13 28.81 -15.32
CA LYS A 104 -0.75 29.86 -16.25
C LYS A 104 0.71 29.74 -16.64
N SER A 105 0.97 29.54 -17.92
CA SER A 105 2.32 29.56 -18.49
C SER A 105 2.67 30.97 -18.98
N SER A 106 3.93 31.35 -18.88
CA SER A 106 4.44 32.64 -19.37
C SER A 106 5.91 32.56 -19.73
N GLU A 107 6.36 33.45 -20.63
CA GLU A 107 7.76 33.53 -21.03
C GLU A 107 8.62 34.27 -19.97
N THR A 108 8.00 35.10 -19.15
CA THR A 108 8.68 35.89 -18.11
C THR A 108 7.96 35.75 -16.78
N SER A 109 8.67 35.98 -15.67
CA SER A 109 8.08 35.98 -14.33
C SER A 109 6.99 37.03 -14.23
N GLN A 110 5.81 36.65 -13.76
CA GLN A 110 4.66 37.54 -13.58
C GLN A 110 3.92 37.21 -12.28
N THR A 111 3.17 38.20 -11.79
CA THR A 111 2.27 37.99 -10.64
C THR A 111 0.87 37.81 -11.16
N CYS A 112 0.28 36.66 -10.91
CA CYS A 112 -1.09 36.32 -11.26
C CYS A 112 -2.04 36.71 -10.12
N SER A 113 -3.30 36.93 -10.45
CA SER A 113 -4.40 37.22 -9.52
C SER A 113 -5.62 36.38 -9.89
N GLU A 114 -6.71 36.56 -9.18
CA GLU A 114 -7.97 35.90 -9.51
C GLU A 114 -8.49 36.27 -10.89
N ASN A 115 -8.25 37.51 -11.32
CA ASN A 115 -8.67 38.06 -12.61
C ASN A 115 -7.74 37.67 -13.77
N THR A 116 -6.67 36.93 -13.51
CA THR A 116 -5.76 36.47 -14.57
C THR A 116 -6.49 35.53 -15.51
N GLN A 117 -6.28 35.67 -16.81
CA GLN A 117 -6.73 34.72 -17.81
C GLN A 117 -5.85 33.45 -17.72
N TRP A 118 -6.38 32.40 -17.10
CA TRP A 118 -5.71 31.12 -16.89
C TRP A 118 -5.75 30.28 -18.17
N ASP A 119 -4.66 29.54 -18.45
CA ASP A 119 -4.61 28.64 -19.59
C ASP A 119 -5.46 27.39 -19.33
N GLU A 120 -5.40 26.90 -18.09
CA GLU A 120 -6.28 25.85 -17.58
C GLU A 120 -6.95 26.33 -16.29
N THR A 121 -8.25 26.14 -16.18
CA THR A 121 -9.04 26.62 -15.06
C THR A 121 -9.76 25.50 -14.34
N ASN A 122 -9.63 25.44 -13.02
CA ASN A 122 -10.38 24.53 -12.14
C ASN A 122 -10.27 23.03 -12.53
N LEU A 123 -9.12 22.61 -13.04
CA LEU A 123 -8.86 21.19 -13.28
C LEU A 123 -8.98 20.39 -11.99
N ALA A 124 -9.67 19.24 -12.06
CA ALA A 124 -9.71 18.29 -10.96
C ALA A 124 -8.28 17.82 -10.62
N ILE A 125 -7.94 17.70 -9.35
CA ILE A 125 -6.57 17.44 -8.86
C ILE A 125 -5.91 16.22 -9.54
N LYS A 126 -6.67 15.17 -9.87
CA LYS A 126 -6.15 14.00 -10.59
C LYS A 126 -5.66 14.39 -11.99
N ASN A 127 -6.46 15.13 -12.73
CA ASN A 127 -6.10 15.61 -14.07
C ASN A 127 -5.01 16.69 -14.01
N ALA A 128 -5.09 17.57 -13.00
CA ALA A 128 -4.07 18.58 -12.75
C ALA A 128 -2.68 18.00 -12.49
N LYS A 129 -2.57 16.87 -11.77
CA LYS A 129 -1.31 16.16 -11.57
C LYS A 129 -0.74 15.62 -12.88
N ILE A 130 -1.58 15.07 -13.75
CA ILE A 130 -1.19 14.56 -15.07
C ILE A 130 -0.75 15.72 -15.97
N TYR A 131 -1.55 16.79 -16.00
CA TYR A 131 -1.24 17.98 -16.78
C TYR A 131 0.07 18.64 -16.31
N PHE A 132 0.24 18.81 -15.01
CA PHE A 132 1.48 19.36 -14.46
C PHE A 132 2.69 18.46 -14.76
N ASN A 133 2.54 17.15 -14.66
CA ASN A 133 3.59 16.20 -15.02
C ASN A 133 4.01 16.34 -16.50
N SER A 134 3.06 16.55 -17.40
CA SER A 134 3.37 16.76 -18.83
C SER A 134 4.12 18.06 -19.08
N LEU A 135 3.79 19.14 -18.36
CA LEU A 135 4.50 20.41 -18.45
C LEU A 135 5.92 20.36 -17.88
N LEU A 136 6.15 19.57 -16.82
CA LEU A 136 7.48 19.36 -16.26
C LEU A 136 8.41 18.64 -17.23
N SER A 137 7.86 17.76 -18.08
CA SER A 137 8.60 17.00 -19.12
C SER A 137 9.87 16.37 -18.57
N PHE A 138 9.81 15.74 -17.39
CA PHE A 138 10.95 15.10 -16.78
C PHE A 138 11.38 13.87 -17.58
N ASP A 139 12.67 13.80 -17.91
CA ASP A 139 13.31 12.66 -18.57
C ASP A 139 13.89 11.66 -17.57
N VAL A 140 14.03 12.07 -16.32
CA VAL A 140 14.34 11.21 -15.19
C VAL A 140 13.02 10.65 -14.66
N LEU A 141 12.87 9.33 -14.63
CA LEU A 141 11.66 8.63 -14.20
C LEU A 141 10.42 8.92 -15.09
N PRO A 142 10.51 8.76 -16.41
CA PRO A 142 9.44 9.16 -17.35
C PRO A 142 8.12 8.41 -17.12
N ASN A 143 8.18 7.20 -16.56
CA ASN A 143 7.02 6.36 -16.26
C ASN A 143 6.38 6.65 -14.89
N TRP A 144 6.89 7.63 -14.16
CA TRP A 144 6.43 7.97 -12.82
C TRP A 144 5.92 9.41 -12.77
N LEU A 145 4.84 9.62 -12.03
CA LEU A 145 4.43 10.99 -11.73
C LEU A 145 5.46 11.66 -10.81
N TYR A 146 5.75 12.94 -11.05
CA TYR A 146 6.65 13.76 -10.23
C TYR A 146 6.35 13.67 -8.71
N ARG A 147 5.09 13.37 -8.34
CA ARG A 147 4.66 13.18 -6.94
C ARG A 147 5.36 12.02 -6.22
N LYS A 148 5.93 11.07 -6.94
CA LYS A 148 6.71 9.97 -6.34
C LYS A 148 8.04 10.44 -5.76
N THR A 149 8.62 11.50 -6.33
CA THR A 149 9.97 11.96 -5.97
C THR A 149 10.02 13.34 -5.35
N VAL A 150 9.06 14.24 -5.61
CA VAL A 150 9.09 15.62 -5.09
C VAL A 150 9.29 15.71 -3.58
N SER A 151 8.84 14.70 -2.85
CA SER A 151 8.94 14.71 -1.38
C SER A 151 10.34 14.45 -0.85
N PHE A 152 11.25 13.89 -1.65
CA PHE A 152 12.68 13.85 -1.32
C PHE A 152 13.28 15.27 -1.34
N PHE A 153 12.70 16.14 -2.14
CA PHE A 153 13.14 17.54 -2.26
C PHE A 153 12.33 18.51 -1.42
N LEU A 154 11.44 18.00 -0.56
CA LEU A 154 10.64 18.72 0.42
C LEU A 154 10.64 17.94 1.75
N ARG A 155 11.80 17.85 2.41
CA ARG A 155 11.92 17.11 3.67
C ARG A 155 11.55 17.97 4.86
N THR A 156 10.64 17.47 5.66
CA THR A 156 10.36 17.96 7.02
C THR A 156 11.31 17.30 8.03
N GLN A 157 11.36 17.81 9.25
CA GLN A 157 12.12 17.19 10.35
C GLN A 157 11.77 15.70 10.58
N LYS A 158 10.52 15.32 10.26
CA LYS A 158 10.01 13.95 10.40
C LYS A 158 10.52 12.98 9.33
N ASP A 159 11.10 13.48 8.24
CA ASP A 159 11.54 12.68 7.09
C ASP A 159 13.03 12.30 7.16
N TYR A 160 13.74 12.65 8.25
CA TYR A 160 15.15 12.29 8.45
C TYR A 160 15.36 10.93 9.14
N ILE A 161 14.30 10.14 9.32
CA ILE A 161 14.37 8.82 9.96
C ILE A 161 15.00 7.79 9.03
N ASN A 162 14.83 7.93 7.72
CA ASN A 162 15.38 7.02 6.72
C ASN A 162 15.75 7.81 5.45
N VAL A 163 16.89 7.46 4.85
CA VAL A 163 17.39 8.12 3.63
C VAL A 163 16.46 7.90 2.44
N PHE A 164 15.98 6.67 2.26
CA PHE A 164 15.24 6.21 1.09
C PHE A 164 13.73 6.13 1.30
N GLN A 165 13.29 5.94 2.55
CA GLN A 165 11.89 5.78 2.89
C GLN A 165 11.40 6.99 3.69
N LEU A 166 10.67 7.86 3.02
CA LEU A 166 10.06 9.01 3.66
C LEU A 166 8.93 8.58 4.60
N LYS A 167 8.62 9.37 5.63
CA LYS A 167 7.57 9.08 6.60
C LYS A 167 6.24 8.68 5.94
N LYS A 168 5.87 9.33 4.85
CA LYS A 168 4.64 9.03 4.10
C LYS A 168 4.61 7.64 3.43
N PHE A 169 5.78 6.97 3.28
CA PHE A 169 5.88 5.62 2.72
C PHE A 169 5.98 4.54 3.79
N ILE A 170 6.10 4.90 5.08
CA ILE A 170 6.25 3.91 6.17
C ILE A 170 5.04 2.98 6.25
N SER A 171 3.82 3.51 6.01
CA SER A 171 2.60 2.72 5.94
C SER A 171 2.30 2.14 4.55
N GLY A 172 3.07 2.52 3.53
CA GLY A 172 2.87 2.08 2.14
C GLY A 172 3.55 0.75 1.85
N LYS A 173 2.96 -0.01 0.93
CA LYS A 173 3.56 -1.28 0.46
C LYS A 173 4.89 -1.00 -0.27
N HIS A 174 5.87 -1.87 -0.09
CA HIS A 174 7.19 -1.73 -0.73
C HIS A 174 7.12 -1.59 -2.26
N LYS A 175 6.16 -2.23 -2.89
CA LYS A 175 5.92 -2.13 -4.34
C LYS A 175 5.56 -0.72 -4.84
N GLU A 176 5.12 0.17 -3.94
CA GLU A 176 4.69 1.52 -4.32
C GLU A 176 5.84 2.52 -4.42
N TRP A 177 6.94 2.30 -3.70
CA TRP A 177 8.05 3.25 -3.64
C TRP A 177 9.41 2.66 -4.03
N LYS A 178 9.70 1.37 -3.69
CA LYS A 178 11.01 0.78 -3.97
C LYS A 178 11.39 0.79 -5.47
N PRO A 179 10.48 0.46 -6.42
CA PRO A 179 10.83 0.52 -7.83
C PRO A 179 11.19 1.94 -8.30
N ALA A 180 10.50 2.98 -7.79
CA ALA A 180 10.81 4.36 -8.14
C ALA A 180 12.17 4.81 -7.59
N VAL A 181 12.51 4.44 -6.34
CA VAL A 181 13.84 4.72 -5.77
C VAL A 181 14.94 3.94 -6.49
N PHE A 182 14.67 2.69 -6.86
CA PHE A 182 15.61 1.86 -7.60
C PHE A 182 15.95 2.47 -8.97
N GLU A 183 14.94 2.96 -9.69
CA GLU A 183 15.08 3.65 -10.95
C GLU A 183 15.75 5.02 -10.78
N LEU A 184 15.42 5.77 -9.70
CA LEU A 184 16.07 7.03 -9.35
C LEU A 184 17.57 6.86 -9.09
N LEU A 185 17.99 5.70 -8.58
CA LEU A 185 19.40 5.34 -8.40
C LEU A 185 20.08 4.87 -9.71
N GLY A 186 19.39 4.89 -10.85
CA GLY A 186 19.91 4.54 -12.16
C GLY A 186 19.84 3.05 -12.51
N TYR A 187 19.05 2.25 -11.76
CA TYR A 187 18.84 0.84 -12.05
C TYR A 187 17.53 0.63 -12.84
N ASN A 188 17.46 -0.43 -13.64
CA ASN A 188 16.20 -0.81 -14.30
C ASN A 188 15.22 -1.42 -13.30
N SER A 189 14.08 -0.75 -13.09
CA SER A 189 13.07 -1.17 -12.12
C SER A 189 12.11 -2.25 -12.62
N ASP A 190 12.16 -2.66 -13.90
CA ASP A 190 11.18 -3.58 -14.48
C ASP A 190 11.22 -4.97 -13.83
N PHE A 191 12.40 -5.50 -13.57
CA PHE A 191 12.55 -6.76 -12.85
C PHE A 191 12.01 -6.66 -11.42
N LEU A 192 12.22 -5.53 -10.75
CA LEU A 192 11.71 -5.32 -9.40
C LEU A 192 10.17 -5.18 -9.38
N LYS A 193 9.59 -4.51 -10.37
CA LYS A 193 8.12 -4.44 -10.56
C LYS A 193 7.53 -5.83 -10.81
N GLN A 194 8.17 -6.62 -11.71
CA GLN A 194 7.76 -8.01 -11.98
C GLN A 194 7.86 -8.88 -10.73
N LYS A 195 8.92 -8.72 -9.93
CA LYS A 195 9.08 -9.45 -8.67
C LYS A 195 7.94 -9.17 -7.70
N PHE A 196 7.57 -7.91 -7.52
CA PHE A 196 6.43 -7.54 -6.67
C PHE A 196 5.09 -8.04 -7.21
N ALA A 197 4.90 -8.04 -8.52
CA ALA A 197 3.69 -8.61 -9.13
C ALA A 197 3.59 -10.13 -8.87
N LEU A 198 4.71 -10.85 -8.99
CA LEU A 198 4.76 -12.27 -8.68
C LEU A 198 4.63 -12.56 -7.18
N ASP A 199 5.07 -11.66 -6.30
CA ASP A 199 4.87 -11.79 -4.85
C ASP A 199 3.35 -11.70 -4.54
N ASP A 200 2.65 -10.72 -5.11
CA ASP A 200 1.19 -10.59 -4.97
C ASP A 200 0.45 -11.82 -5.56
N GLU A 201 0.83 -12.27 -6.78
CA GLU A 201 0.24 -13.44 -7.44
C GLU A 201 0.43 -14.71 -6.61
N LEU A 202 1.64 -14.90 -6.04
CA LEU A 202 1.94 -16.04 -5.18
C LEU A 202 1.08 -16.05 -3.92
N ASP A 203 0.92 -14.88 -3.28
CA ASP A 203 0.09 -14.76 -2.08
C ASP A 203 -1.38 -15.07 -2.38
N GLU A 204 -1.92 -14.56 -3.51
CA GLU A 204 -3.29 -14.85 -3.94
C GLU A 204 -3.52 -16.35 -4.20
N VAL A 205 -2.59 -17.00 -4.93
CA VAL A 205 -2.70 -18.44 -5.23
C VAL A 205 -2.58 -19.29 -3.97
N LYS A 206 -1.67 -18.94 -3.05
CA LYS A 206 -1.53 -19.63 -1.76
C LYS A 206 -2.79 -19.54 -0.91
N VAL A 207 -3.33 -18.34 -0.74
CA VAL A 207 -4.57 -18.13 0.02
C VAL A 207 -5.71 -18.94 -0.57
N LYS A 208 -5.83 -18.98 -1.90
CA LYS A 208 -6.85 -19.80 -2.58
C LYS A 208 -6.63 -21.30 -2.34
N SER A 209 -5.40 -21.78 -2.46
CA SER A 209 -5.06 -23.20 -2.22
C SER A 209 -5.34 -23.60 -0.78
N GLU A 210 -4.91 -22.80 0.19
CA GLU A 210 -5.13 -23.03 1.62
C GLU A 210 -6.63 -23.01 1.98
N SER A 211 -7.41 -22.09 1.40
CA SER A 211 -8.86 -22.03 1.61
C SER A 211 -9.54 -23.30 1.17
N ILE A 212 -9.26 -23.79 -0.05
CA ILE A 212 -9.85 -25.03 -0.58
C ILE A 212 -9.42 -26.24 0.26
N SER A 213 -8.12 -26.35 0.57
CA SER A 213 -7.60 -27.46 1.38
C SER A 213 -8.23 -27.51 2.78
N THR A 214 -8.43 -26.35 3.40
CA THR A 214 -9.03 -26.25 4.75
C THR A 214 -10.51 -26.56 4.74
N GLU A 215 -11.26 -26.00 3.77
CA GLU A 215 -12.72 -26.21 3.68
C GLU A 215 -13.10 -27.66 3.41
N MET A 216 -12.31 -28.36 2.61
CA MET A 216 -12.63 -29.71 2.16
C MET A 216 -11.83 -30.81 2.87
N SER A 217 -10.90 -30.44 3.74
CA SER A 217 -9.99 -31.38 4.44
C SER A 217 -9.28 -32.35 3.47
N VAL A 218 -8.89 -31.83 2.30
CA VAL A 218 -8.18 -32.60 1.26
C VAL A 218 -6.83 -31.96 0.95
N GLY A 219 -5.85 -32.81 0.64
CA GLY A 219 -4.51 -32.39 0.20
C GLY A 219 -4.20 -32.90 -1.21
N PRO A 220 -3.10 -32.43 -1.82
CA PRO A 220 -2.66 -32.91 -3.14
C PRO A 220 -2.42 -34.42 -3.20
N ASP A 221 -2.01 -35.01 -2.08
CA ASP A 221 -1.65 -36.43 -1.97
C ASP A 221 -2.88 -37.35 -1.81
N ASP A 222 -4.09 -36.79 -1.66
CA ASP A 222 -5.30 -37.56 -1.41
C ASP A 222 -5.96 -38.12 -2.70
N TYR A 223 -5.44 -37.77 -3.89
CA TYR A 223 -6.06 -38.13 -5.18
C TYR A 223 -6.35 -39.62 -5.34
N ASP A 224 -5.34 -40.44 -5.22
CA ASP A 224 -5.47 -41.92 -5.43
C ASP A 224 -6.40 -42.54 -4.39
N LYS A 225 -6.37 -42.06 -3.16
CA LYS A 225 -7.23 -42.52 -2.08
C LYS A 225 -8.70 -42.17 -2.36
N VAL A 226 -8.98 -40.92 -2.68
CA VAL A 226 -10.35 -40.45 -2.98
C VAL A 226 -10.88 -41.14 -4.22
N LYS A 227 -10.06 -41.29 -5.27
CA LYS A 227 -10.43 -41.99 -6.49
C LYS A 227 -10.74 -43.48 -6.24
N SER A 228 -9.90 -44.15 -5.45
CA SER A 228 -10.16 -45.57 -5.11
C SER A 228 -11.46 -45.76 -4.32
N ILE A 229 -11.77 -44.82 -3.42
CA ILE A 229 -13.05 -44.87 -2.68
C ILE A 229 -14.21 -44.56 -3.62
N LEU A 230 -14.07 -43.60 -4.53
CA LEU A 230 -15.08 -43.26 -5.53
C LEU A 230 -15.40 -44.46 -6.43
N ASP A 231 -14.38 -45.15 -6.96
CA ASP A 231 -14.55 -46.33 -7.80
C ASP A 231 -15.29 -47.47 -7.05
N LEU A 232 -14.94 -47.67 -5.76
CA LEU A 232 -15.63 -48.65 -4.90
C LEU A 232 -17.11 -48.26 -4.70
N ARG A 233 -17.40 -47.01 -4.32
CA ARG A 233 -18.77 -46.55 -4.08
C ARG A 233 -19.62 -46.52 -5.35
N THR A 234 -19.01 -46.20 -6.49
CA THR A 234 -19.67 -46.26 -7.80
C THR A 234 -20.06 -47.70 -8.12
N GLY A 235 -19.16 -48.68 -7.88
CA GLY A 235 -19.46 -50.10 -8.05
C GLY A 235 -20.61 -50.58 -7.15
N GLU A 236 -20.60 -50.17 -5.87
CA GLU A 236 -21.68 -50.50 -4.92
C GLU A 236 -23.03 -49.86 -5.33
N ARG A 237 -23.03 -48.63 -5.83
CA ARG A 237 -24.21 -47.94 -6.36
C ARG A 237 -24.79 -48.67 -7.57
N ASP A 238 -23.93 -49.03 -8.54
CA ASP A 238 -24.36 -49.70 -9.75
C ASP A 238 -24.89 -51.11 -9.46
N GLU A 239 -24.31 -51.81 -8.49
CA GLU A 239 -24.84 -53.10 -8.05
C GLU A 239 -26.19 -52.96 -7.35
N MET A 240 -26.34 -51.93 -6.51
CA MET A 240 -27.60 -51.65 -5.85
C MET A 240 -28.70 -51.25 -6.83
N GLN A 241 -28.37 -50.42 -7.85
CA GLN A 241 -29.28 -50.07 -8.94
C GLN A 241 -29.75 -51.35 -9.67
N LYS A 242 -28.83 -52.24 -10.04
CA LYS A 242 -29.19 -53.54 -10.68
C LYS A 242 -30.12 -54.37 -9.82
N ARG A 243 -29.92 -54.38 -8.50
CA ARG A 243 -30.83 -55.09 -7.56
C ARG A 243 -32.21 -54.47 -7.53
N ILE A 244 -32.32 -53.18 -7.58
CA ILE A 244 -33.59 -52.46 -7.64
C ILE A 244 -34.27 -52.72 -8.97
N ASP A 245 -33.54 -52.64 -10.09
CA ASP A 245 -34.08 -52.87 -11.43
C ASP A 245 -34.54 -54.33 -11.64
N ALA A 246 -33.89 -55.28 -10.99
CA ALA A 246 -34.25 -56.69 -10.98
C ALA A 246 -35.39 -57.02 -10.00
N PHE A 247 -35.83 -56.06 -9.19
CA PHE A 247 -36.87 -56.26 -8.19
C PHE A 247 -38.26 -56.34 -8.86
N SER A 248 -38.73 -57.56 -9.14
CA SER A 248 -40.06 -57.73 -9.77
C SER A 248 -41.17 -57.75 -8.71
N PHE A 249 -41.99 -56.75 -8.69
CA PHE A 249 -43.29 -56.79 -8.04
C PHE A 249 -44.22 -57.66 -8.88
N PHE A 250 -44.85 -58.63 -8.25
CA PHE A 250 -45.60 -59.72 -8.86
C PHE A 250 -46.56 -59.31 -10.01
N ALA A 251 -46.70 -60.26 -10.93
CA ALA A 251 -47.22 -60.20 -12.29
C ALA A 251 -48.65 -59.66 -12.52
N GLU A 252 -48.80 -59.11 -13.68
CA GLU A 252 -49.97 -58.87 -14.56
C GLU A 252 -51.12 -57.96 -14.11
N ASP A 253 -51.57 -57.93 -12.87
CA ASP A 253 -52.64 -56.98 -12.47
C ASP A 253 -52.08 -55.59 -12.04
N GLN A 254 -50.78 -55.38 -12.15
CA GLN A 254 -50.04 -54.23 -11.58
C GLN A 254 -49.62 -53.18 -12.59
N ARG A 255 -49.92 -53.29 -13.87
CA ARG A 255 -49.36 -52.41 -14.90
C ARG A 255 -49.68 -50.92 -14.71
N ILE A 256 -50.83 -50.58 -14.13
CA ILE A 256 -51.25 -49.18 -13.91
C ILE A 256 -50.66 -48.65 -12.59
N SER A 257 -50.62 -49.48 -11.56
CA SER A 257 -50.04 -49.14 -10.25
C SER A 257 -48.51 -49.03 -10.29
N GLN A 258 -47.85 -49.82 -11.14
CA GLN A 258 -46.40 -49.87 -11.27
C GLN A 258 -45.82 -48.58 -11.86
N ASN A 259 -46.40 -48.02 -12.92
CA ASN A 259 -45.96 -46.77 -13.50
C ASN A 259 -46.10 -45.60 -12.52
N LEU A 260 -47.19 -45.56 -11.73
CA LEU A 260 -47.38 -44.51 -10.72
C LEU A 260 -46.43 -44.67 -9.55
N VAL A 261 -46.12 -45.90 -9.14
CA VAL A 261 -45.15 -46.20 -8.08
C VAL A 261 -43.74 -45.87 -8.55
N ASP A 262 -43.35 -46.21 -9.77
CA ASP A 262 -42.06 -45.89 -10.36
C ASP A 262 -41.82 -44.37 -10.44
N GLU A 263 -42.82 -43.55 -10.82
CA GLU A 263 -42.73 -42.11 -10.79
C GLU A 263 -42.59 -41.53 -9.37
N ILE A 264 -43.31 -42.08 -8.40
CA ILE A 264 -43.21 -41.67 -6.99
C ILE A 264 -41.84 -42.06 -6.45
N GLU A 265 -41.33 -43.25 -6.75
CA GLU A 265 -40.04 -43.75 -6.31
C GLU A 265 -38.86 -42.97 -6.91
N SER A 266 -38.95 -42.59 -8.18
CA SER A 266 -37.98 -41.72 -8.82
C SER A 266 -37.92 -40.35 -8.09
N SER A 267 -39.09 -39.76 -7.80
CA SER A 267 -39.16 -38.50 -7.06
C SER A 267 -38.64 -38.61 -5.62
N ILE A 268 -38.88 -39.74 -4.95
CA ILE A 268 -38.36 -40.01 -3.61
C ILE A 268 -36.84 -40.16 -3.65
N SER A 269 -36.28 -40.85 -4.65
CA SER A 269 -34.83 -40.99 -4.82
C SER A 269 -34.14 -39.64 -5.01
N GLU A 270 -34.68 -38.81 -5.90
CA GLU A 270 -34.16 -37.45 -6.13
C GLU A 270 -34.20 -36.60 -4.84
N LEU A 271 -35.32 -36.64 -4.11
CA LEU A 271 -35.47 -35.86 -2.89
C LEU A 271 -34.61 -36.41 -1.75
N ASN A 272 -34.39 -37.72 -1.64
CA ASN A 272 -33.45 -38.30 -0.67
C ASN A 272 -32.01 -37.88 -0.95
N THR A 273 -31.60 -37.85 -2.22
CA THR A 273 -30.28 -37.35 -2.61
C THR A 273 -30.17 -35.86 -2.25
N ARG A 274 -31.20 -35.06 -2.50
CA ARG A 274 -31.24 -33.65 -2.12
C ARG A 274 -31.21 -33.44 -0.61
N GLU A 275 -31.96 -34.22 0.16
CA GLU A 275 -31.94 -34.19 1.63
C GLU A 275 -30.57 -34.49 2.19
N TYR A 276 -29.90 -35.53 1.67
CA TYR A 276 -28.55 -35.88 2.08
C TYR A 276 -27.55 -34.74 1.81
N THR A 277 -27.60 -34.17 0.60
CA THR A 277 -26.73 -33.05 0.24
C THR A 277 -26.95 -31.83 1.12
N LEU A 278 -28.21 -31.43 1.33
CA LEU A 278 -28.56 -30.29 2.19
C LEU A 278 -28.18 -30.54 3.65
N SER A 279 -28.34 -31.76 4.15
CA SER A 279 -27.94 -32.12 5.52
C SER A 279 -26.42 -32.01 5.69
N PHE A 280 -25.66 -32.49 4.72
CA PHE A 280 -24.20 -32.38 4.69
C PHE A 280 -23.74 -30.90 4.65
N ASP A 281 -24.35 -30.10 3.76
CA ASP A 281 -24.03 -28.68 3.64
C ASP A 281 -24.34 -27.91 4.93
N LEU A 282 -25.47 -28.26 5.57
CA LEU A 282 -25.86 -27.67 6.86
C LEU A 282 -24.85 -27.98 7.96
N ASP A 283 -24.40 -29.22 8.05
CA ASP A 283 -23.41 -29.65 9.05
C ASP A 283 -22.08 -28.93 8.81
N ARG A 284 -21.66 -28.75 7.53
CA ARG A 284 -20.47 -28.00 7.15
C ARG A 284 -20.57 -26.53 7.51
N ILE A 285 -21.71 -25.89 7.24
CA ILE A 285 -21.95 -24.48 7.60
C ILE A 285 -21.91 -24.32 9.12
N LYS A 286 -22.55 -25.22 9.88
CA LYS A 286 -22.53 -25.20 11.36
C LYS A 286 -21.12 -25.36 11.91
N ALA A 287 -20.36 -26.31 11.38
CA ALA A 287 -18.95 -26.49 11.75
C ALA A 287 -18.12 -25.24 11.43
N SER A 288 -18.41 -24.55 10.32
CA SER A 288 -17.73 -23.29 9.94
C SER A 288 -18.10 -22.11 10.84
N ILE A 289 -19.31 -22.10 11.42
CA ILE A 289 -19.74 -21.12 12.42
C ILE A 289 -19.07 -21.38 13.77
N GLU A 290 -18.96 -22.65 14.16
CA GLU A 290 -18.35 -23.07 15.45
C GLU A 290 -16.82 -22.90 15.44
N ASN A 291 -16.17 -23.15 14.32
CA ASN A 291 -14.73 -22.93 14.12
C ASN A 291 -14.48 -21.44 13.85
N LEU A 292 -14.53 -20.64 14.92
CA LEU A 292 -14.05 -19.26 14.85
C LEU A 292 -12.55 -19.28 14.54
N PRO A 293 -12.08 -18.53 13.53
CA PRO A 293 -10.65 -18.33 13.35
C PRO A 293 -10.14 -17.63 14.62
N THR A 294 -9.49 -18.39 15.49
CA THR A 294 -8.76 -17.85 16.63
C THR A 294 -7.52 -17.14 16.06
N PHE A 295 -7.68 -15.85 15.77
CA PHE A 295 -6.49 -15.02 15.62
C PHE A 295 -5.80 -15.00 16.98
N GLU A 296 -4.55 -15.41 17.04
CA GLU A 296 -3.72 -15.25 18.23
C GLU A 296 -3.44 -13.75 18.45
N ILE A 297 -4.51 -13.05 18.88
CA ILE A 297 -4.52 -11.61 19.18
C ILE A 297 -3.43 -11.29 20.20
N GLU A 298 -3.13 -12.21 21.09
CA GLU A 298 -2.10 -12.09 22.12
C GLU A 298 -0.68 -12.00 21.52
N GLN A 299 -0.37 -12.80 20.51
CA GLN A 299 0.95 -12.74 19.83
C GLN A 299 1.09 -11.48 18.95
N LEU A 300 0.00 -11.11 18.25
CA LEU A 300 -0.04 -9.86 17.51
C LEU A 300 0.07 -8.65 18.43
N LYS A 301 -0.53 -8.70 19.61
CA LYS A 301 -0.44 -7.65 20.62
C LYS A 301 0.98 -7.52 21.18
N GLN A 302 1.67 -8.64 21.42
CA GLN A 302 3.07 -8.63 21.86
C GLN A 302 4.00 -8.01 20.81
N ILE A 303 3.87 -8.40 19.56
CA ILE A 303 4.63 -7.81 18.45
C ILE A 303 4.33 -6.30 18.32
N TYR A 304 3.08 -5.92 18.51
CA TYR A 304 2.64 -4.53 18.45
C TYR A 304 3.13 -3.70 19.64
N GLU A 305 3.17 -4.27 20.85
CA GLU A 305 3.72 -3.63 22.04
C GLU A 305 5.25 -3.45 21.92
N GLU A 306 5.98 -4.39 21.31
CA GLU A 306 7.40 -4.23 21.01
C GLU A 306 7.67 -3.11 19.98
N VAL A 307 6.81 -2.98 18.96
CA VAL A 307 6.90 -1.91 17.96
C VAL A 307 6.44 -0.56 18.52
N LYS A 308 5.51 -0.54 19.47
CA LYS A 308 4.99 0.67 20.14
C LYS A 308 6.06 1.39 20.98
N ILE A 309 7.08 0.67 21.49
CA ILE A 309 8.23 1.26 22.18
C ILE A 309 9.00 2.23 21.25
N HIS A 310 8.92 2.03 19.93
CA HIS A 310 9.60 2.84 18.93
C HIS A 310 8.67 3.86 18.21
N PHE A 311 7.33 3.74 18.34
CA PHE A 311 6.35 4.55 17.62
C PHE A 311 5.05 4.78 18.43
N PRO A 312 5.06 5.65 19.48
CA PRO A 312 4.03 5.61 20.52
C PRO A 312 2.61 6.03 20.12
N ASP A 313 2.41 6.99 19.19
CA ASP A 313 1.08 7.61 19.03
C ASP A 313 0.27 7.22 17.79
N ASN A 314 0.91 6.77 16.71
CA ASN A 314 0.21 6.47 15.46
C ASN A 314 -0.14 4.99 15.27
N LEU A 315 0.48 4.10 16.03
CA LEU A 315 0.28 2.65 15.94
C LEU A 315 -0.89 2.15 16.82
N ALA A 316 -1.16 2.80 17.94
CA ALA A 316 -2.27 2.42 18.82
C ALA A 316 -3.64 2.53 18.11
N HIS A 317 -3.84 3.60 17.33
CA HIS A 317 -5.06 3.77 16.54
C HIS A 317 -5.17 2.79 15.37
N SER A 318 -4.06 2.40 14.73
CA SER A 318 -4.10 1.45 13.61
C SER A 318 -4.33 0.00 14.07
N PHE A 319 -3.88 -0.38 15.27
CA PHE A 319 -4.16 -1.70 15.84
C PHE A 319 -5.62 -1.84 16.25
N GLU A 320 -6.17 -0.84 16.92
CA GLU A 320 -7.61 -0.80 17.25
C GLU A 320 -8.49 -0.81 15.99
N ASP A 321 -8.07 -0.14 14.93
CA ASP A 321 -8.78 -0.13 13.65
C ASP A 321 -8.70 -1.49 12.94
N ILE A 322 -7.56 -2.18 12.97
CA ILE A 322 -7.40 -3.54 12.46
C ILE A 322 -8.22 -4.53 13.29
N GLN A 323 -8.21 -4.40 14.62
CA GLN A 323 -9.00 -5.23 15.50
C GLN A 323 -10.50 -5.02 15.27
N LYS A 324 -10.97 -3.77 15.16
CA LYS A 324 -12.36 -3.45 14.82
C LYS A 324 -12.73 -3.97 13.44
N PHE A 325 -11.86 -3.84 12.45
CA PHE A 325 -12.07 -4.37 11.10
C PHE A 325 -12.20 -5.90 11.13
N ASN A 326 -11.29 -6.62 11.82
CA ASN A 326 -11.35 -8.07 11.91
C ASN A 326 -12.60 -8.55 12.67
N VAL A 327 -12.99 -7.87 13.74
CA VAL A 327 -14.24 -8.14 14.47
C VAL A 327 -15.45 -7.90 13.57
N GLN A 328 -15.44 -6.82 12.79
CA GLN A 328 -16.52 -6.51 11.85
C GLN A 328 -16.62 -7.55 10.73
N VAL A 329 -15.50 -7.92 10.10
CA VAL A 329 -15.44 -8.95 9.05
C VAL A 329 -15.89 -10.31 9.60
N THR A 330 -15.44 -10.70 10.79
CA THR A 330 -15.87 -11.96 11.43
C THR A 330 -17.38 -11.93 11.73
N LYS A 331 -17.90 -10.81 12.19
CA LYS A 331 -19.33 -10.64 12.44
C LYS A 331 -20.15 -10.72 11.14
N GLU A 332 -19.72 -10.04 10.08
CA GLU A 332 -20.38 -10.09 8.76
C GLU A 332 -20.32 -11.50 8.16
N ARG A 333 -19.17 -12.19 8.27
CA ARG A 333 -19.03 -13.58 7.87
C ARG A 333 -20.00 -14.49 8.63
N ASN A 334 -20.04 -14.37 9.96
CA ASN A 334 -20.92 -15.19 10.77
C ASN A 334 -22.40 -14.89 10.50
N GLN A 335 -22.74 -13.63 10.27
CA GLN A 335 -24.09 -13.26 9.85
C GLN A 335 -24.46 -13.89 8.51
N TYR A 336 -23.57 -13.81 7.52
CA TYR A 336 -23.79 -14.44 6.22
C TYR A 336 -23.92 -15.97 6.35
N LEU A 337 -23.04 -16.63 7.10
CA LEU A 337 -23.13 -18.07 7.34
C LEU A 337 -24.42 -18.46 8.09
N GLN A 338 -24.89 -17.61 9.01
CA GLN A 338 -26.14 -17.83 9.73
C GLN A 338 -27.35 -17.68 8.79
N GLU A 339 -27.33 -16.71 7.88
CA GLU A 339 -28.35 -16.55 6.83
C GLU A 339 -28.38 -17.77 5.90
N GLN A 340 -27.22 -18.22 5.43
CA GLN A 340 -27.07 -19.43 4.63
C GLN A 340 -27.55 -20.69 5.37
N SER A 341 -27.20 -20.83 6.66
CA SER A 341 -27.69 -21.94 7.51
C SER A 341 -29.21 -21.95 7.57
N ASN A 342 -29.84 -20.79 7.77
CA ASN A 342 -31.29 -20.67 7.83
C ASN A 342 -31.97 -21.01 6.49
N GLU A 343 -31.38 -20.58 5.37
CA GLU A 343 -31.89 -20.91 4.03
C GLU A 343 -31.83 -22.43 3.78
N VAL A 344 -30.68 -23.05 4.05
CA VAL A 344 -30.50 -24.51 3.90
C VAL A 344 -31.42 -25.28 4.83
N GLU A 345 -31.61 -24.82 6.10
CA GLU A 345 -32.56 -25.44 7.02
C GLU A 345 -34.03 -25.35 6.53
N GLN A 346 -34.41 -24.22 5.94
CA GLN A 346 -35.76 -24.06 5.38
C GLN A 346 -35.96 -24.98 4.17
N GLU A 347 -34.99 -25.05 3.28
CA GLU A 347 -35.03 -25.96 2.14
C GLU A 347 -35.08 -27.43 2.61
N LEU A 348 -34.24 -27.81 3.55
CA LEU A 348 -34.21 -29.16 4.13
C LEU A 348 -35.57 -29.54 4.75
N ARG A 349 -36.19 -28.62 5.48
CA ARG A 349 -37.56 -28.83 6.02
C ARG A 349 -38.57 -29.05 4.92
N SER A 350 -38.50 -28.25 3.85
CA SER A 350 -39.43 -28.38 2.69
C SER A 350 -39.25 -29.73 1.98
N VAL A 351 -38.01 -30.18 1.80
CA VAL A 351 -37.68 -31.47 1.20
C VAL A 351 -38.22 -32.62 2.06
N ARG A 352 -38.02 -32.54 3.39
CA ARG A 352 -38.54 -33.55 4.33
C ARG A 352 -40.06 -33.65 4.35
N LEU A 353 -40.76 -32.52 4.32
CA LEU A 353 -42.20 -32.50 4.21
C LEU A 353 -42.68 -33.15 2.89
N ARG A 354 -41.99 -32.85 1.80
CA ARG A 354 -42.33 -33.42 0.48
C ARG A 354 -42.07 -34.93 0.45
N LEU A 355 -41.00 -35.39 1.06
CA LEU A 355 -40.73 -36.82 1.22
C LEU A 355 -41.83 -37.53 2.02
N GLN A 356 -42.28 -36.91 3.13
CA GLN A 356 -43.39 -37.47 3.92
C GLN A 356 -44.69 -37.58 3.11
N GLU A 357 -45.02 -36.56 2.30
CA GLU A 357 -46.18 -36.60 1.43
C GLU A 357 -46.10 -37.70 0.35
N LEU A 358 -44.90 -37.85 -0.28
CA LEU A 358 -44.65 -38.88 -1.27
C LEU A 358 -44.63 -40.28 -0.65
N ASP A 359 -44.03 -40.45 0.55
CA ASP A 359 -44.07 -41.70 1.29
C ASP A 359 -45.53 -42.12 1.63
N LYS A 360 -46.38 -41.13 1.99
CA LYS A 360 -47.77 -41.39 2.25
C LYS A 360 -48.51 -41.83 0.95
N LYS A 361 -48.34 -41.12 -0.14
CA LYS A 361 -48.93 -41.48 -1.45
C LYS A 361 -48.44 -42.87 -1.93
N ARG A 362 -47.17 -43.15 -1.74
CA ARG A 362 -46.58 -44.46 -2.04
C ARG A 362 -47.20 -45.58 -1.20
N ASN A 363 -47.35 -45.37 0.11
CA ASN A 363 -47.98 -46.34 0.98
C ASN A 363 -49.46 -46.56 0.68
N GLU A 364 -50.20 -45.52 0.26
CA GLU A 364 -51.56 -45.64 -0.22
C GLU A 364 -51.64 -46.44 -1.54
N ALA A 365 -50.74 -46.18 -2.49
CA ALA A 365 -50.68 -46.89 -3.78
C ALA A 365 -50.27 -48.37 -3.59
N LEU A 366 -49.39 -48.67 -2.63
CA LEU A 366 -48.88 -50.02 -2.34
C LEU A 366 -49.71 -50.79 -1.30
N SER A 367 -50.69 -50.14 -0.62
CA SER A 367 -51.59 -50.81 0.34
C SER A 367 -52.47 -51.91 -0.32
N VAL A 368 -52.53 -51.88 -1.62
CA VAL A 368 -53.20 -52.92 -2.47
C VAL A 368 -52.32 -54.16 -2.64
N LEU A 369 -51.03 -54.10 -2.30
CA LEU A 369 -50.08 -55.19 -2.43
C LEU A 369 -49.86 -55.91 -1.09
N GLN A 370 -50.27 -57.14 -0.97
CA GLN A 370 -50.32 -57.93 0.29
C GLN A 370 -48.97 -58.48 0.76
N ASP A 371 -47.83 -58.09 0.24
CA ASP A 371 -46.54 -58.61 0.64
C ASP A 371 -45.66 -57.55 1.37
N ARG A 372 -45.83 -57.43 2.67
CA ARG A 372 -45.13 -56.45 3.52
C ARG A 372 -43.62 -56.61 3.55
N ASP A 373 -43.07 -57.80 3.41
CA ASP A 373 -41.65 -58.07 3.50
C ASP A 373 -40.87 -57.64 2.24
N SER A 374 -41.41 -57.83 1.08
CA SER A 374 -40.81 -57.43 -0.20
C SER A 374 -40.77 -55.91 -0.35
N PHE A 375 -41.83 -55.25 0.12
CA PHE A 375 -41.88 -53.76 0.12
C PHE A 375 -40.88 -53.15 1.08
N HIS A 376 -40.71 -53.72 2.27
CA HIS A 376 -39.74 -53.21 3.24
C HIS A 376 -38.30 -53.32 2.72
N LYS A 377 -37.94 -54.47 2.11
CA LYS A 377 -36.65 -54.69 1.46
C LYS A 377 -36.40 -53.72 0.29
N PHE A 378 -37.42 -53.45 -0.53
CA PHE A 378 -37.30 -52.52 -1.64
C PHE A 378 -37.04 -51.10 -1.12
N LYS A 379 -37.75 -50.66 -0.06
CA LYS A 379 -37.55 -49.36 0.59
C LYS A 379 -36.12 -49.24 1.18
N GLU A 380 -35.61 -50.29 1.77
CA GLU A 380 -34.21 -50.33 2.27
C GLU A 380 -33.21 -50.19 1.12
N TYR A 381 -33.43 -50.87 -0.01
CA TYR A 381 -32.56 -50.79 -1.18
C TYR A 381 -32.53 -49.35 -1.74
N GLN A 382 -33.71 -48.71 -1.87
CA GLN A 382 -33.79 -47.34 -2.33
C GLN A 382 -33.11 -46.36 -1.39
N LYS A 383 -33.29 -46.51 -0.07
CA LYS A 383 -32.60 -45.65 0.89
C LYS A 383 -31.10 -45.83 0.79
N LYS A 384 -30.63 -47.07 0.58
CA LYS A 384 -29.20 -47.35 0.44
C LYS A 384 -28.65 -46.81 -0.90
N LEU A 385 -29.43 -46.90 -1.98
CA LEU A 385 -29.07 -46.31 -3.26
C LEU A 385 -28.89 -44.79 -3.15
N ALA A 386 -29.87 -44.08 -2.55
CA ALA A 386 -29.77 -42.65 -2.34
C ALA A 386 -28.56 -42.21 -1.49
N GLN A 387 -28.20 -43.02 -0.48
CA GLN A 387 -26.96 -42.79 0.28
C GLN A 387 -25.71 -42.96 -0.60
N LEU A 388 -25.64 -44.04 -1.40
CA LEU A 388 -24.52 -44.29 -2.29
C LEU A 388 -24.37 -43.22 -3.39
N GLU A 389 -25.50 -42.72 -3.92
CA GLU A 389 -25.51 -41.60 -4.88
C GLU A 389 -24.97 -40.33 -4.24
N GLY A 390 -25.38 -40.02 -3.00
CA GLY A 390 -24.86 -38.91 -2.22
C GLY A 390 -23.35 -39.05 -1.95
N ASP A 391 -22.90 -40.23 -1.55
CA ASP A 391 -21.47 -40.55 -1.32
C ASP A 391 -20.65 -40.36 -2.60
N VAL A 392 -21.13 -40.87 -3.75
CA VAL A 392 -20.48 -40.74 -5.06
C VAL A 392 -20.37 -39.27 -5.44
N THR A 393 -21.47 -38.52 -5.35
CA THR A 393 -21.49 -37.08 -5.69
C THR A 393 -20.51 -36.27 -4.82
N HIS A 394 -20.45 -36.59 -3.52
CA HIS A 394 -19.51 -35.96 -2.60
C HIS A 394 -18.04 -36.30 -2.95
N LEU A 395 -17.74 -37.56 -3.22
CA LEU A 395 -16.39 -38.02 -3.61
C LEU A 395 -15.94 -37.41 -4.95
N GLU A 396 -16.87 -37.27 -5.93
CA GLU A 396 -16.59 -36.60 -7.19
C GLU A 396 -16.23 -35.13 -6.98
N MET A 397 -16.93 -34.45 -6.05
CA MET A 397 -16.63 -33.06 -5.69
C MET A 397 -15.28 -32.95 -4.97
N GLN A 398 -14.98 -33.88 -4.04
CA GLN A 398 -13.68 -33.96 -3.40
C GLN A 398 -12.55 -34.16 -4.42
N LEU A 399 -12.72 -35.08 -5.37
CA LEU A 399 -11.72 -35.33 -6.40
C LEU A 399 -11.42 -34.11 -7.25
N LYS A 400 -12.47 -33.36 -7.68
CA LYS A 400 -12.30 -32.09 -8.39
C LYS A 400 -11.51 -31.06 -7.56
N ASN A 401 -11.73 -31.01 -6.26
CA ASN A 401 -11.01 -30.09 -5.39
C ASN A 401 -9.54 -30.51 -5.18
N VAL A 402 -9.26 -31.83 -5.09
CA VAL A 402 -7.89 -32.34 -5.08
C VAL A 402 -7.16 -31.96 -6.36
N ASP A 403 -7.78 -32.16 -7.53
CA ASP A 403 -7.23 -31.74 -8.82
C ASP A 403 -6.94 -30.23 -8.86
N LEU A 404 -7.87 -29.43 -8.33
CA LEU A 404 -7.71 -27.98 -8.27
C LEU A 404 -6.56 -27.58 -7.33
N VAL A 405 -6.44 -28.20 -6.15
CA VAL A 405 -5.33 -27.93 -5.21
C VAL A 405 -3.99 -28.35 -5.82
N SER A 406 -3.95 -29.49 -6.51
CA SER A 406 -2.76 -29.94 -7.24
C SER A 406 -2.35 -28.94 -8.32
N SER A 407 -3.29 -28.48 -9.15
CA SER A 407 -3.04 -27.45 -10.17
C SER A 407 -2.54 -26.14 -9.56
N LEU A 408 -3.11 -25.73 -8.42
CA LEU A 408 -2.65 -24.53 -7.70
C LEU A 408 -1.24 -24.72 -7.11
N THR A 409 -0.88 -25.94 -6.71
CA THR A 409 0.48 -26.27 -6.24
C THR A 409 1.49 -26.14 -7.38
N ASP A 410 1.16 -26.66 -8.59
CA ASP A 410 1.99 -26.48 -9.78
C ASP A 410 2.14 -24.99 -10.15
N ASP A 411 1.07 -24.20 -10.03
CA ASP A 411 1.12 -22.76 -10.25
C ASP A 411 2.03 -22.06 -9.22
N ILE A 412 1.96 -22.46 -7.95
CA ILE A 412 2.86 -21.96 -6.89
C ILE A 412 4.32 -22.23 -7.25
N GLU A 413 4.65 -23.45 -7.63
CA GLU A 413 6.02 -23.83 -8.02
C GLU A 413 6.50 -23.04 -9.25
N ARG A 414 5.65 -22.89 -10.26
CA ARG A 414 5.94 -22.10 -11.45
C ARG A 414 6.20 -20.64 -11.14
N ILE A 415 5.38 -20.03 -10.26
CA ILE A 415 5.56 -18.65 -9.83
C ILE A 415 6.85 -18.51 -9.02
N GLN A 416 7.14 -19.42 -8.10
CA GLN A 416 8.38 -19.43 -7.32
C GLN A 416 9.63 -19.56 -8.20
N GLN A 417 9.56 -20.38 -9.25
CA GLN A 417 10.67 -20.50 -10.20
C GLN A 417 10.90 -19.19 -10.95
N LYS A 418 9.83 -18.53 -11.43
CA LYS A 418 9.93 -17.18 -12.04
C LYS A 418 10.51 -16.15 -11.08
N GLN A 419 10.10 -16.19 -9.80
CA GLN A 419 10.65 -15.30 -8.77
C GLN A 419 12.16 -15.51 -8.57
N LYS A 420 12.63 -16.77 -8.56
CA LYS A 420 14.07 -17.10 -8.47
C LYS A 420 14.84 -16.55 -9.67
N ASP A 421 14.30 -16.68 -10.87
CA ASP A 421 14.97 -16.22 -12.09
C ASP A 421 15.03 -14.69 -12.14
N ILE A 422 13.94 -13.99 -11.82
CA ILE A 422 13.94 -12.53 -11.69
C ILE A 422 14.89 -12.06 -10.58
N SER A 423 14.97 -12.76 -9.46
CA SER A 423 15.89 -12.42 -8.38
C SER A 423 17.36 -12.55 -8.81
N LYS A 424 17.68 -13.52 -9.68
CA LYS A 424 19.02 -13.63 -10.30
C LYS A 424 19.31 -12.45 -11.23
N GLU A 425 18.32 -12.03 -12.04
CA GLU A 425 18.48 -10.86 -12.92
C GLU A 425 18.69 -9.57 -12.12
N ILE A 426 17.95 -9.37 -11.03
CA ILE A 426 18.17 -8.24 -10.12
C ILE A 426 19.58 -8.30 -9.53
N ALA A 427 20.03 -9.45 -9.03
CA ALA A 427 21.38 -9.62 -8.48
C ALA A 427 22.47 -9.42 -9.53
N PHE A 428 22.26 -9.93 -10.75
CA PHE A 428 23.17 -9.72 -11.88
C PHE A 428 23.28 -8.24 -12.26
N GLN A 429 22.15 -7.54 -12.33
CA GLN A 429 22.10 -6.10 -12.58
C GLN A 429 22.89 -5.32 -11.52
N LEU A 430 22.67 -5.61 -10.23
CA LEU A 430 23.37 -4.95 -9.14
C LEU A 430 24.88 -5.19 -9.14
N LYS A 431 25.31 -6.38 -9.59
CA LYS A 431 26.74 -6.76 -9.65
C LYS A 431 27.47 -6.16 -10.83
N ASN A 432 26.80 -6.05 -11.98
CA ASN A 432 27.45 -5.74 -13.26
C ASN A 432 27.14 -4.33 -13.78
N GLN A 433 26.33 -3.55 -13.05
CA GLN A 433 25.98 -2.20 -13.49
C GLN A 433 26.96 -1.18 -12.93
N ASP A 434 28.08 -0.99 -13.64
CA ASP A 434 28.97 0.17 -13.52
C ASP A 434 28.44 1.35 -14.35
N GLY A 435 27.12 1.60 -14.30
CA GLY A 435 26.51 2.74 -14.99
C GLY A 435 26.98 4.07 -14.42
N ASP A 436 27.11 5.08 -15.27
CA ASP A 436 27.57 6.43 -14.87
C ASP A 436 26.69 7.04 -13.76
N VAL A 437 25.37 6.79 -13.79
CA VAL A 437 24.40 7.34 -12.83
C VAL A 437 24.59 6.80 -11.42
N PRO A 438 24.58 5.47 -11.18
CA PRO A 438 24.82 4.93 -9.83
C PRO A 438 26.17 5.36 -9.24
N LEU A 439 27.23 5.36 -10.05
CA LEU A 439 28.57 5.78 -9.63
C LEU A 439 28.61 7.27 -9.31
N SER A 440 27.97 8.11 -10.11
CA SER A 440 27.87 9.55 -9.87
C SER A 440 27.16 9.86 -8.55
N ILE A 441 26.02 9.20 -8.31
CA ILE A 441 25.26 9.38 -7.06
C ILE A 441 26.10 8.97 -5.85
N LYS A 442 26.75 7.79 -5.90
CA LYS A 442 27.62 7.31 -4.81
C LYS A 442 28.77 8.26 -4.54
N ARG A 443 29.38 8.81 -5.61
CA ARG A 443 30.49 9.76 -5.49
C ARG A 443 30.05 11.07 -4.85
N HIS A 444 28.97 11.68 -5.34
CA HIS A 444 28.44 12.90 -4.74
C HIS A 444 27.99 12.70 -3.30
N PHE A 445 27.32 11.59 -3.02
CA PHE A 445 26.90 11.23 -1.68
C PHE A 445 28.07 11.19 -0.70
N ASN A 446 29.14 10.48 -1.08
CA ASN A 446 30.36 10.40 -0.26
C ASN A 446 31.09 11.76 -0.18
N GLU A 447 31.25 12.49 -1.29
CA GLU A 447 31.90 13.80 -1.34
C GLU A 447 31.26 14.80 -0.39
N ILE A 448 29.92 14.91 -0.41
CA ILE A 448 29.16 15.80 0.44
C ILE A 448 29.37 15.43 1.91
N PHE A 449 29.15 14.17 2.24
CA PHE A 449 29.20 13.70 3.62
C PHE A 449 30.64 13.80 4.19
N ARG A 450 31.63 13.36 3.41
CA ARG A 450 33.05 13.42 3.80
C ARG A 450 33.54 14.85 3.99
N THR A 451 33.12 15.78 3.15
CA THR A 451 33.49 17.20 3.29
C THR A 451 32.99 17.78 4.60
N ILE A 452 31.79 17.36 5.05
CA ILE A 452 31.19 17.88 6.29
C ILE A 452 31.75 17.17 7.52
N PHE A 453 31.89 15.85 7.50
CA PHE A 453 32.20 15.06 8.68
C PHE A 453 33.66 14.55 8.75
N GLY A 454 34.39 14.52 7.64
CA GLY A 454 35.73 13.99 7.55
C GLY A 454 35.81 12.46 7.51
N VAL A 455 34.65 11.79 7.41
CA VAL A 455 34.53 10.34 7.30
C VAL A 455 33.71 9.97 6.08
N SER A 456 33.98 8.82 5.48
CA SER A 456 33.29 8.37 4.28
C SER A 456 31.88 7.84 4.58
N ALA A 457 30.94 8.10 3.69
CA ALA A 457 29.62 7.50 3.69
C ALA A 457 29.43 6.66 2.43
N LEU A 458 28.93 5.45 2.61
CA LEU A 458 28.64 4.51 1.54
C LEU A 458 27.15 4.46 1.29
N LEU A 459 26.78 4.39 0.01
CA LEU A 459 25.42 4.16 -0.46
C LEU A 459 25.46 2.94 -1.37
N TYR A 460 24.66 1.93 -1.06
CA TYR A 460 24.60 0.73 -1.88
C TYR A 460 23.23 0.05 -1.83
N VAL A 461 23.00 -0.79 -2.80
CA VAL A 461 21.79 -1.60 -2.94
C VAL A 461 22.20 -3.06 -2.96
N ARG A 462 21.52 -3.90 -2.21
CA ARG A 462 21.76 -5.35 -2.22
C ARG A 462 20.44 -6.12 -2.33
N PRO A 463 20.46 -7.35 -2.88
CA PRO A 463 19.31 -8.24 -2.76
C PRO A 463 19.14 -8.69 -1.31
N ASN A 464 17.90 -8.78 -0.84
CA ASN A 464 17.57 -9.35 0.45
C ASN A 464 17.27 -10.85 0.34
N LYS A 465 16.97 -11.51 1.46
CA LYS A 465 16.69 -12.95 1.53
C LYS A 465 15.48 -13.39 0.70
N THR A 466 14.54 -12.49 0.42
CA THR A 466 13.35 -12.77 -0.40
C THR A 466 13.54 -12.47 -1.89
N GLY A 467 14.77 -12.08 -2.30
CA GLY A 467 15.09 -11.72 -3.68
C GLY A 467 14.62 -10.30 -4.07
N ASN A 468 14.09 -9.52 -3.13
CA ASN A 468 13.83 -8.10 -3.29
C ASN A 468 15.11 -7.26 -2.99
N VAL A 469 15.03 -5.95 -3.14
CA VAL A 469 16.17 -5.06 -2.88
C VAL A 469 16.07 -4.37 -1.52
N GLU A 470 17.24 -4.14 -0.91
CA GLU A 470 17.45 -3.27 0.24
C GLU A 470 18.35 -2.11 -0.16
N PHE A 471 17.96 -0.90 0.25
CA PHE A 471 18.77 0.31 0.09
C PHE A 471 19.45 0.60 1.42
N LEU A 472 20.74 0.79 1.40
CA LEU A 472 21.56 0.91 2.61
C LEU A 472 22.51 2.09 2.52
N THR A 473 22.72 2.73 3.67
CA THR A 473 23.79 3.71 3.86
C THR A 473 24.60 3.33 5.09
N GLU A 474 25.90 3.46 5.00
CA GLU A 474 26.84 3.18 6.10
C GLU A 474 27.86 4.30 6.19
N VAL A 475 28.27 4.62 7.40
CA VAL A 475 29.39 5.54 7.68
C VAL A 475 30.58 4.70 8.07
N ALA A 476 31.70 4.87 7.37
CA ALA A 476 32.90 4.10 7.58
C ALA A 476 34.11 5.03 7.74
N PRO A 477 35.03 4.75 8.68
CA PRO A 477 36.34 5.43 8.73
C PRO A 477 37.14 5.08 7.46
N ASP A 478 37.94 6.04 6.97
CA ASP A 478 38.64 5.92 5.69
C ASP A 478 39.63 4.72 5.61
N GLU A 479 40.12 4.20 6.75
CA GLU A 479 41.22 3.22 6.75
C GLU A 479 40.76 1.75 6.67
N ASN A 480 39.54 1.39 7.08
CA ASN A 480 39.15 -0.02 7.18
C ASN A 480 37.77 -0.36 6.60
N ALA A 481 37.02 0.59 6.05
CA ALA A 481 35.66 0.41 5.46
C ALA A 481 34.65 -0.33 6.38
N GLU A 482 34.91 -0.41 7.69
CA GLU A 482 33.96 -1.00 8.64
C GLU A 482 32.97 0.04 9.14
N ALA A 483 31.70 -0.37 9.22
CA ALA A 483 30.62 0.48 9.72
C ALA A 483 30.87 0.85 11.20
N THR A 484 30.67 2.14 11.52
CA THR A 484 30.80 2.63 12.89
C THR A 484 29.45 2.91 13.52
N ALA A 485 29.38 2.88 14.86
CA ALA A 485 28.19 3.27 15.62
C ALA A 485 27.78 4.75 15.39
N GLU A 486 28.68 5.58 14.88
CA GLU A 486 28.43 7.00 14.57
C GLU A 486 27.33 7.17 13.50
N GLY A 487 27.21 6.22 12.55
CA GLY A 487 26.17 6.24 11.53
C GLY A 487 24.73 6.15 12.07
N TYR A 488 24.56 5.79 13.34
CA TYR A 488 23.25 5.67 14.01
C TYR A 488 22.83 6.91 14.80
N GLY A 489 23.68 7.94 14.90
CA GLY A 489 23.31 9.21 15.53
C GLY A 489 22.32 10.01 14.67
N ASN A 490 21.28 10.60 15.29
CA ASN A 490 20.25 11.39 14.58
C ASN A 490 20.85 12.47 13.66
N THR A 491 21.95 13.09 14.05
CA THR A 491 22.63 14.13 13.27
C THR A 491 23.28 13.56 12.00
N TYR A 492 23.91 12.39 12.09
CA TYR A 492 24.50 11.70 10.95
C TYR A 492 23.42 11.26 9.97
N TYR A 493 22.33 10.68 10.48
CA TYR A 493 21.19 10.27 9.65
C TYR A 493 20.57 11.43 8.88
N LYS A 494 20.40 12.57 9.54
CA LYS A 494 19.91 13.80 8.90
C LYS A 494 20.83 14.20 7.75
N MET A 495 22.15 14.19 7.96
CA MET A 495 23.10 14.55 6.91
C MET A 495 23.23 13.50 5.81
N LEU A 496 23.02 12.23 6.08
CA LEU A 496 22.90 11.20 5.03
C LEU A 496 21.70 11.48 4.13
N CYS A 497 20.55 11.90 4.70
CA CYS A 497 19.38 12.30 3.90
C CYS A 497 19.70 13.51 3.01
N VAL A 498 20.35 14.53 3.57
CA VAL A 498 20.75 15.74 2.82
C VAL A 498 21.74 15.40 1.71
N ALA A 499 22.74 14.57 2.02
CA ALA A 499 23.74 14.13 1.05
C ALA A 499 23.10 13.34 -0.10
N PHE A 500 22.12 12.49 0.21
CA PHE A 500 21.36 11.73 -0.78
C PHE A 500 20.60 12.65 -1.73
N ASP A 501 19.80 13.58 -1.18
CA ASP A 501 18.96 14.46 -1.99
C ASP A 501 19.81 15.37 -2.89
N LEU A 502 20.91 15.92 -2.37
CA LEU A 502 21.86 16.72 -3.15
C LEU A 502 22.60 15.89 -4.20
N ALA A 503 22.99 14.65 -3.87
CA ALA A 503 23.66 13.75 -4.82
C ALA A 503 22.78 13.40 -6.01
N ILE A 504 21.49 13.13 -5.77
CA ILE A 504 20.50 12.93 -6.82
C ILE A 504 20.40 14.17 -7.72
N LEU A 505 20.19 15.35 -7.13
CA LEU A 505 20.04 16.58 -7.89
C LEU A 505 21.29 16.96 -8.67
N ALA A 506 22.49 16.73 -8.12
CA ALA A 506 23.76 17.00 -8.79
C ALA A 506 23.97 16.05 -9.97
N THR A 507 23.69 14.76 -9.77
CA THR A 507 23.81 13.75 -10.84
C THR A 507 22.90 14.05 -12.02
N TYR A 508 21.65 14.44 -11.74
CA TYR A 508 20.66 14.76 -12.78
C TYR A 508 20.61 16.24 -13.16
N SER A 509 21.66 17.02 -12.85
CA SER A 509 21.68 18.47 -13.09
C SER A 509 21.63 18.85 -14.59
N GLN A 510 22.01 17.95 -15.49
CA GLN A 510 21.92 18.16 -16.95
C GLN A 510 20.60 17.64 -17.54
N ASN A 511 19.81 16.91 -16.77
CA ASN A 511 18.54 16.34 -17.19
C ASN A 511 17.36 17.31 -16.92
N ASN A 512 16.23 17.04 -17.56
CA ASN A 512 14.98 17.67 -17.21
C ASN A 512 14.45 17.05 -15.92
N PHE A 513 14.81 17.68 -14.81
CA PHE A 513 14.43 17.18 -13.49
C PHE A 513 14.26 18.33 -12.49
N PHE A 514 14.05 18.00 -11.20
CA PHE A 514 14.09 18.97 -10.13
C PHE A 514 15.49 19.59 -10.03
N ARG A 515 15.54 20.89 -9.68
CA ARG A 515 16.78 21.62 -9.38
C ARG A 515 16.65 22.41 -8.10
N PHE A 516 15.68 22.05 -7.25
CA PHE A 516 15.50 22.65 -5.93
C PHE A 516 15.37 21.57 -4.89
N VAL A 517 15.74 21.90 -3.67
CA VAL A 517 15.50 21.09 -2.46
C VAL A 517 15.26 22.00 -1.27
N TYR A 518 14.33 21.58 -0.40
CA TYR A 518 14.03 22.21 0.88
C TYR A 518 14.28 21.24 2.02
N HIS A 519 15.14 21.63 2.95
CA HIS A 519 15.41 20.88 4.17
C HIS A 519 15.01 21.66 5.42
N ASP A 520 14.03 21.19 6.17
CA ASP A 520 13.57 21.82 7.41
C ASP A 520 14.44 21.40 8.61
N GLY A 521 14.90 22.37 9.39
CA GLY A 521 15.64 22.14 10.63
C GLY A 521 16.98 21.42 10.46
N VAL A 522 17.70 21.70 9.36
CA VAL A 522 18.93 20.99 8.99
C VAL A 522 20.09 21.20 9.97
N PHE A 523 20.13 22.32 10.67
CA PHE A 523 21.21 22.70 11.59
C PHE A 523 21.10 22.09 12.99
N GLU A 524 19.93 21.58 13.34
CA GLU A 524 19.71 20.99 14.67
C GLU A 524 20.66 19.80 14.91
N GLY A 525 21.40 19.86 16.01
CA GLY A 525 22.37 18.83 16.41
C GLY A 525 23.74 18.92 15.74
N LEU A 526 23.96 19.85 14.80
CA LEU A 526 25.28 20.08 14.19
C LEU A 526 26.12 21.04 15.05
N ASP A 527 27.42 20.75 15.22
CA ASP A 527 28.39 21.70 15.77
C ASP A 527 28.67 22.85 14.77
N ASN A 528 29.15 23.98 15.28
CA ASN A 528 29.34 25.20 14.48
C ASN A 528 30.29 25.00 13.29
N ARG A 529 31.36 24.22 13.44
CA ARG A 529 32.30 23.92 12.34
C ARG A 529 31.64 23.13 11.23
N LYS A 530 30.77 22.16 11.59
CA LYS A 530 30.01 21.37 10.63
C LYS A 530 28.97 22.21 9.90
N LYS A 531 28.33 23.17 10.58
CA LYS A 531 27.42 24.13 9.95
C LYS A 531 28.14 24.99 8.91
N GLU A 532 29.37 25.45 9.19
CA GLU A 532 30.19 26.21 8.22
C GLU A 532 30.55 25.38 6.99
N LEU A 533 31.00 24.14 7.20
CA LEU A 533 31.33 23.23 6.10
C LEU A 533 30.08 22.90 5.28
N PHE A 534 28.94 22.69 5.92
CA PHE A 534 27.67 22.43 5.26
C PHE A 534 27.27 23.60 4.34
N ILE A 535 27.30 24.85 4.81
CA ILE A 535 26.97 26.02 3.99
C ILE A 535 27.93 26.15 2.80
N LYS A 536 29.21 25.88 3.02
CA LYS A 536 30.19 25.87 1.94
C LYS A 536 29.85 24.82 0.87
N VAL A 537 29.49 23.60 1.28
CA VAL A 537 29.08 22.53 0.37
C VAL A 537 27.78 22.92 -0.36
N ALA A 538 26.78 23.43 0.36
CA ALA A 538 25.51 23.84 -0.23
C ALA A 538 25.70 24.93 -1.32
N ARG A 539 26.50 25.98 -1.04
CA ARG A 539 26.81 27.03 -2.01
C ARG A 539 27.59 26.50 -3.21
N ASP A 540 28.56 25.63 -2.98
CA ASP A 540 29.37 25.03 -4.03
C ASP A 540 28.51 24.17 -4.97
N TYR A 541 27.62 23.33 -4.41
CA TYR A 541 26.69 22.52 -5.20
C TYR A 541 25.67 23.36 -5.94
N CYS A 542 25.15 24.44 -5.32
CA CYS A 542 24.29 25.39 -6.01
C CYS A 542 25.00 26.01 -7.20
N HIS A 543 26.25 26.41 -7.05
CA HIS A 543 27.02 27.03 -8.12
C HIS A 543 27.41 26.03 -9.23
N ARG A 544 28.02 24.88 -8.87
CA ARG A 544 28.51 23.90 -9.85
C ARG A 544 27.41 23.24 -10.66
N TYR A 545 26.27 22.94 -10.01
CA TYR A 545 25.18 22.16 -10.62
C TYR A 545 23.92 22.99 -10.91
N GLY A 546 23.99 24.31 -10.69
CA GLY A 546 22.86 25.19 -10.92
C GLY A 546 21.64 24.83 -10.04
N LEU A 547 21.85 24.39 -8.81
CA LEU A 547 20.80 23.99 -7.90
C LEU A 547 20.26 25.18 -7.10
N GLN A 548 19.07 25.01 -6.54
CA GLN A 548 18.43 25.91 -5.59
C GLN A 548 18.28 25.17 -4.27
N TYR A 549 19.00 25.60 -3.26
CA TYR A 549 18.98 24.99 -1.95
C TYR A 549 18.26 25.87 -0.95
N ILE A 550 17.22 25.36 -0.32
CA ILE A 550 16.41 26.08 0.65
C ILE A 550 16.51 25.35 1.99
N PHE A 551 16.75 26.05 3.06
CA PHE A 551 16.69 25.49 4.39
C PHE A 551 16.10 26.45 5.40
N SER A 552 15.52 25.89 6.45
CA SER A 552 15.04 26.65 7.60
C SER A 552 15.92 26.44 8.82
N SER A 553 16.13 27.49 9.61
CA SER A 553 16.84 27.42 10.88
C SER A 553 16.33 28.49 11.85
N ILE A 554 16.64 28.33 13.13
CA ILE A 554 16.50 29.39 14.11
C ILE A 554 17.75 30.27 14.03
N GLU A 555 17.59 31.58 14.21
CA GLU A 555 18.72 32.51 14.18
C GLU A 555 19.81 32.13 15.18
N ASP A 556 19.41 31.70 16.38
CA ASP A 556 20.32 31.29 17.46
C ASP A 556 21.10 30.01 17.13
N ASP A 557 20.60 29.15 16.23
CA ASP A 557 21.31 27.95 15.78
C ASP A 557 22.38 28.28 14.73
N ILE A 558 22.42 29.50 14.21
CA ILE A 558 23.36 29.89 13.17
C ILE A 558 24.53 30.65 13.79
N PRO A 559 25.77 30.14 13.67
CA PRO A 559 26.97 30.87 14.12
C PRO A 559 27.03 32.26 13.48
N GLN A 560 27.52 33.25 14.26
CA GLN A 560 27.62 34.65 13.80
C GLN A 560 28.53 34.79 12.57
N THR A 561 29.52 33.92 12.43
CA THR A 561 30.42 33.84 11.25
C THR A 561 29.63 33.49 9.97
N ILE A 562 28.66 32.57 10.06
CA ILE A 562 27.78 32.20 8.96
C ILE A 562 26.74 33.29 8.73
N MET A 563 26.13 33.80 9.80
CA MET A 563 25.05 34.78 9.72
C MET A 563 25.51 36.08 9.01
N SER A 564 26.70 36.56 9.33
CA SER A 564 27.30 37.73 8.66
C SER A 564 27.71 37.45 7.19
N GLY A 565 27.89 36.19 6.83
CA GLY A 565 28.23 35.77 5.49
C GLY A 565 27.05 35.53 4.56
N PHE A 566 25.79 35.63 5.04
CA PHE A 566 24.63 35.55 4.16
C PHE A 566 24.33 36.90 3.52
N THR A 567 24.14 36.89 2.21
CA THR A 567 23.64 38.07 1.48
C THR A 567 22.16 38.32 1.76
N ASP A 568 21.67 39.54 1.50
CA ASP A 568 20.25 39.85 1.66
C ASP A 568 19.36 39.00 0.74
N LYS A 569 19.88 38.60 -0.43
CA LYS A 569 19.15 37.72 -1.36
C LYS A 569 19.06 36.27 -0.81
N GLU A 570 20.09 35.79 -0.09
CA GLU A 570 20.05 34.48 0.54
C GLU A 570 19.12 34.44 1.74
N ARG A 571 19.04 35.52 2.53
CA ARG A 571 18.08 35.68 3.65
C ARG A 571 16.71 36.10 3.14
N PHE A 572 16.07 35.28 2.34
CA PHE A 572 14.88 35.66 1.60
C PHE A 572 13.59 35.73 2.44
N LEU A 573 13.57 35.06 3.60
CA LEU A 573 12.43 35.08 4.54
C LEU A 573 12.93 35.10 5.99
N THR A 574 12.49 36.10 6.77
CA THR A 574 12.71 36.13 8.22
C THR A 574 11.35 36.15 8.91
N LEU A 575 11.10 35.14 9.75
CA LEU A 575 9.92 35.01 10.58
C LEU A 575 10.29 35.33 12.03
N SER A 576 9.39 35.92 12.80
CA SER A 576 9.63 36.25 14.20
C SER A 576 8.39 36.02 15.07
N ASP A 577 8.62 35.84 16.36
CA ASP A 577 7.59 35.74 17.40
C ASP A 577 7.25 37.12 18.04
N GLN A 578 7.75 38.22 17.48
CA GLN A 578 7.52 39.56 18.01
C GLN A 578 6.02 39.86 18.12
N ASP A 579 5.28 39.63 17.05
CA ASP A 579 3.83 39.70 16.99
C ASP A 579 3.31 38.77 15.88
N ASP A 580 2.00 38.76 15.66
CA ASP A 580 1.39 37.91 14.64
C ASP A 580 1.86 38.23 13.22
N SER A 581 2.22 39.51 12.93
CA SER A 581 2.71 39.86 11.59
C SER A 581 4.06 39.25 11.26
N GLY A 582 4.85 38.86 12.26
CA GLY A 582 6.12 38.14 12.08
C GLY A 582 5.96 36.68 11.68
N LYS A 583 4.76 36.09 11.74
CA LYS A 583 4.47 34.71 11.40
C LYS A 583 4.18 34.52 9.92
N LEU A 584 4.40 33.35 9.38
CA LEU A 584 4.27 33.04 7.94
C LEU A 584 2.94 33.54 7.32
N PHE A 585 1.83 33.40 8.03
CA PHE A 585 0.50 33.82 7.56
C PHE A 585 0.04 35.15 8.14
N GLY A 586 0.85 35.80 8.98
CA GLY A 586 0.47 37.04 9.68
C GLY A 586 -0.58 36.83 10.78
N PHE A 587 -0.74 35.60 11.27
CA PHE A 587 -1.61 35.23 12.41
C PHE A 587 -1.17 33.90 13.04
N SER A 588 -1.66 33.65 14.26
CA SER A 588 -1.49 32.39 15.00
C SER A 588 -2.62 31.42 14.71
N PHE A 589 -2.33 30.11 14.71
CA PHE A 589 -3.34 29.04 14.57
C PHE A 589 -2.92 27.74 15.28
#